data_d1aea29e1eb82b5f608a619241ee7e0c
#
_entry.id   d1aea29e1eb82b5f608a619241ee7e0c
#
_cell.length_a   1.000
_cell.length_b   1.000
_cell.length_c   1.000
_cell.angle_alpha   90.00
_cell.angle_beta   90.00
_cell.angle_gamma   90.00
#
_symmetry.space_group_name_H-M   'P 1'
#
loop_
_entity.id
_entity.type
_entity.pdbx_description
1 polymer ?
#
loop_
_entity_poly.entity_id
_entity_poly.type
_entity_poly.pdbx_seq_one_letter_code
_entity_poly.pdbx_strand_id
1 'polypeptide(L)'
;MSSTPRVAAAALVRASAPAIVPRVVADATATDRKTSDSIELDRRLTAYLERRIPLWVQALEADDQERATAIRRLLRADADAGEQIPPVVLLGTVAIGYRLIESEIRAHAADYGFSHEALWSEMDLLRRTVGEMRRRLGDGESVA
;
A
#
# COMPACT_ATOMS: atom_id res chain seq x y z
N MET A 1 -21.54 -9.67 16.97
CA MET A 1 -20.24 -9.13 17.37
C MET A 1 -19.96 -7.87 16.57
N SER A 2 -19.68 -6.80 17.26
CA SER A 2 -19.33 -5.55 16.58
C SER A 2 -17.90 -5.61 16.08
N SER A 3 -17.70 -5.38 14.80
CA SER A 3 -16.38 -5.22 14.20
C SER A 3 -15.79 -3.89 14.67
N THR A 4 -14.49 -3.86 14.90
CA THR A 4 -13.79 -2.60 15.18
C THR A 4 -13.49 -1.87 13.86
N PRO A 5 -13.29 -0.55 13.88
CA PRO A 5 -12.88 0.16 12.66
C PRO A 5 -11.60 -0.42 12.05
N ARG A 6 -10.67 -0.88 12.88
CA ARG A 6 -9.43 -1.51 12.44
C ARG A 6 -9.69 -2.77 11.62
N VAL A 7 -10.53 -3.66 12.12
CA VAL A 7 -10.89 -4.91 11.43
C VAL A 7 -11.66 -4.62 10.15
N ALA A 8 -12.59 -3.65 10.21
CA ALA A 8 -13.38 -3.26 9.05
C ALA A 8 -12.48 -2.66 7.95
N ALA A 9 -11.54 -1.81 8.32
CA ALA A 9 -10.60 -1.23 7.37
C ALA A 9 -9.75 -2.32 6.69
N ALA A 10 -9.24 -3.27 7.47
CA ALA A 10 -8.47 -4.40 6.94
C ALA A 10 -9.31 -5.25 5.98
N ALA A 11 -10.56 -5.53 6.34
CA ALA A 11 -11.46 -6.31 5.48
C ALA A 11 -11.76 -5.59 4.17
N LEU A 12 -11.96 -4.28 4.22
CA LEU A 12 -12.22 -3.47 3.03
C LEU A 12 -10.99 -3.48 2.09
N VAL A 13 -9.80 -3.30 2.64
CA VAL A 13 -8.56 -3.34 1.85
C VAL A 13 -8.39 -4.71 1.20
N ARG A 14 -8.61 -5.78 1.97
CA ARG A 14 -8.51 -7.15 1.44
C ARG A 14 -9.49 -7.38 0.29
N ALA A 15 -10.74 -6.93 0.45
CA ALA A 15 -11.77 -7.11 -0.57
C ALA A 15 -11.50 -6.29 -1.83
N SER A 16 -10.90 -5.11 -1.67
CA SER A 16 -10.64 -4.19 -2.78
C SER A 16 -9.36 -4.53 -3.56
N ALA A 17 -8.43 -5.26 -2.96
CA ALA A 17 -7.11 -5.50 -3.52
C ALA A 17 -7.14 -6.10 -4.95
N PRO A 18 -7.96 -7.12 -5.27
CA PRO A 18 -7.94 -7.68 -6.62
C PRO A 18 -8.30 -6.68 -7.73
N ALA A 19 -9.15 -5.69 -7.42
CA ALA A 19 -9.53 -4.66 -8.38
C ALA A 19 -8.50 -3.52 -8.41
N ILE A 20 -7.87 -3.22 -7.27
CA ILE A 20 -6.96 -2.08 -7.12
C ILE A 20 -5.60 -2.37 -7.75
N VAL A 21 -5.05 -3.57 -7.55
CA VAL A 21 -3.69 -3.89 -8.01
C VAL A 21 -3.50 -3.62 -9.51
N PRO A 22 -4.36 -4.11 -10.42
CA PRO A 22 -4.16 -3.82 -11.85
C PRO A 22 -4.27 -2.33 -12.17
N ARG A 23 -5.15 -1.60 -11.48
CA ARG A 23 -5.33 -0.17 -11.70
C ARG A 23 -4.11 0.62 -11.24
N VAL A 24 -3.54 0.27 -10.09
CA VAL A 24 -2.34 0.92 -9.60
C VAL A 24 -1.19 0.73 -10.59
N VAL A 25 -0.99 -0.49 -11.05
CA VAL A 25 0.08 -0.80 -11.99
C VAL A 25 -0.12 -0.02 -13.30
N ALA A 26 -1.35 -0.02 -13.83
CA ALA A 26 -1.67 0.70 -15.06
C ALA A 26 -1.40 2.22 -14.91
N ASP A 27 -1.82 2.81 -13.80
CA ASP A 27 -1.64 4.25 -13.55
C ASP A 27 -0.17 4.59 -13.32
N ALA A 28 0.56 3.74 -12.61
CA ALA A 28 1.98 3.95 -12.33
C ALA A 28 2.84 3.90 -13.61
N THR A 29 2.40 3.16 -14.62
CA THR A 29 3.15 2.97 -15.86
C THR A 29 2.48 3.62 -17.06
N ALA A 30 1.48 4.46 -16.86
CA ALA A 30 0.65 5.03 -17.94
C ALA A 30 1.43 5.90 -18.92
N THR A 31 2.52 6.52 -18.46
CA THR A 31 3.35 7.40 -19.29
C THR A 31 4.39 6.66 -20.12
N ASP A 32 4.62 5.38 -19.82
CA ASP A 32 5.66 4.59 -20.48
C ASP A 32 5.10 3.90 -21.72
N ARG A 33 5.90 3.89 -22.77
CA ARG A 33 5.59 3.10 -23.94
C ARG A 33 5.76 1.62 -23.60
N LYS A 34 4.90 0.78 -24.17
CA LYS A 34 4.98 -0.66 -23.95
C LYS A 34 6.21 -1.23 -24.61
N THR A 35 7.29 -1.29 -23.85
CA THR A 35 8.54 -1.93 -24.21
C THR A 35 8.69 -3.20 -23.39
N SER A 36 9.70 -4.03 -23.70
CA SER A 36 9.99 -5.21 -22.89
C SER A 36 10.35 -4.80 -21.44
N ASP A 37 11.02 -3.67 -21.27
CA ASP A 37 11.36 -3.16 -19.94
C ASP A 37 10.12 -2.74 -19.17
N SER A 38 9.11 -2.12 -19.84
CA SER A 38 7.87 -1.73 -19.18
C SER A 38 7.01 -2.92 -18.80
N ILE A 39 7.04 -3.99 -19.60
CA ILE A 39 6.35 -5.24 -19.27
C ILE A 39 6.97 -5.86 -18.02
N GLU A 40 8.29 -5.88 -17.94
CA GLU A 40 9.01 -6.38 -16.77
C GLU A 40 8.72 -5.52 -15.53
N LEU A 41 8.66 -4.20 -15.69
CA LEU A 41 8.32 -3.30 -14.60
C LEU A 41 6.91 -3.56 -14.09
N ASP A 42 5.94 -3.71 -15.01
CA ASP A 42 4.55 -4.05 -14.64
C ASP A 42 4.50 -5.32 -13.80
N ARG A 43 5.26 -6.33 -14.21
CA ARG A 43 5.33 -7.61 -13.49
C ARG A 43 5.90 -7.44 -12.10
N ARG A 44 6.97 -6.66 -11.96
CA ARG A 44 7.61 -6.39 -10.66
C ARG A 44 6.69 -5.60 -9.74
N LEU A 45 5.98 -4.60 -10.28
CA LEU A 45 5.02 -3.81 -9.50
C LEU A 45 3.86 -4.67 -9.03
N THR A 46 3.34 -5.52 -9.90
CA THR A 46 2.25 -6.43 -9.54
C THR A 46 2.68 -7.37 -8.40
N ALA A 47 3.86 -7.99 -8.54
CA ALA A 47 4.40 -8.88 -7.52
C ALA A 47 4.62 -8.16 -6.19
N TYR A 48 5.15 -6.93 -6.25
CA TYR A 48 5.35 -6.09 -5.07
C TYR A 48 4.04 -5.82 -4.34
N LEU A 49 3.01 -5.39 -5.08
CA LEU A 49 1.71 -5.07 -4.47
C LEU A 49 1.03 -6.30 -3.90
N GLU A 50 1.11 -7.42 -4.60
CA GLU A 50 0.56 -8.69 -4.12
C GLU A 50 1.23 -9.16 -2.83
N ARG A 51 2.49 -8.82 -2.63
CA ARG A 51 3.21 -9.11 -1.40
C ARG A 51 2.92 -8.07 -0.31
N ARG A 52 2.86 -6.79 -0.68
CA ARG A 52 2.72 -5.68 0.26
C ARG A 52 1.33 -5.60 0.90
N ILE A 53 0.29 -5.79 0.10
CA ILE A 53 -1.08 -5.63 0.58
C ILE A 53 -1.42 -6.60 1.73
N PRO A 54 -1.11 -7.90 1.64
CA PRO A 54 -1.33 -8.80 2.79
C PRO A 54 -0.55 -8.38 4.04
N LEU A 55 0.67 -7.88 3.88
CA LEU A 55 1.47 -7.39 5.02
C LEU A 55 0.83 -6.16 5.64
N TRP A 56 0.28 -5.27 4.82
CA TRP A 56 -0.42 -4.09 5.30
C TRP A 56 -1.72 -4.48 6.04
N VAL A 57 -2.47 -5.42 5.49
CA VAL A 57 -3.67 -5.95 6.15
C VAL A 57 -3.31 -6.54 7.53
N GLN A 58 -2.24 -7.31 7.61
CA GLN A 58 -1.74 -7.85 8.88
C GLN A 58 -1.41 -6.75 9.87
N ALA A 59 -0.77 -5.68 9.40
CA ALA A 59 -0.43 -4.54 10.26
C ALA A 59 -1.67 -3.80 10.76
N LEU A 60 -2.70 -3.69 9.93
CA LEU A 60 -3.98 -3.10 10.34
C LEU A 60 -4.69 -3.96 11.38
N GLU A 61 -4.67 -5.27 11.23
CA GLU A 61 -5.32 -6.20 12.14
C GLU A 61 -4.56 -6.40 13.45
N ALA A 62 -3.25 -6.12 13.45
CA ALA A 62 -2.38 -6.37 14.59
C ALA A 62 -2.77 -5.54 15.81
N ASP A 63 -2.61 -6.12 17.00
CA ASP A 63 -2.73 -5.35 18.23
C ASP A 63 -1.52 -4.42 18.40
N ASP A 64 -1.54 -3.60 19.45
CA ASP A 64 -0.49 -2.61 19.66
C ASP A 64 0.90 -3.23 19.86
N GLN A 65 0.96 -4.42 20.47
CA GLN A 65 2.22 -5.14 20.69
C GLN A 65 2.80 -5.70 19.39
N GLU A 66 1.95 -6.22 18.54
CA GLU A 66 2.35 -6.86 17.28
C GLU A 66 2.56 -5.86 16.15
N ARG A 67 1.99 -4.67 16.26
CA ARG A 67 1.98 -3.68 15.19
C ARG A 67 3.39 -3.25 14.79
N ALA A 68 4.28 -3.05 15.75
CA ALA A 68 5.66 -2.66 15.45
C ALA A 68 6.37 -3.72 14.59
N THR A 69 6.16 -4.99 14.90
CA THR A 69 6.74 -6.09 14.11
C THR A 69 6.14 -6.12 12.70
N ALA A 70 4.81 -5.94 12.60
CA ALA A 70 4.12 -5.93 11.31
C ALA A 70 4.60 -4.77 10.44
N ILE A 71 4.80 -3.60 11.02
CA ILE A 71 5.34 -2.43 10.30
C ILE A 71 6.76 -2.71 9.79
N ARG A 72 7.60 -3.32 10.63
CA ARG A 72 8.96 -3.67 10.21
C ARG A 72 8.98 -4.63 9.03
N ARG A 73 8.07 -5.61 9.02
CA ARG A 73 7.93 -6.53 7.88
C ARG A 73 7.53 -5.80 6.61
N LEU A 74 6.60 -4.85 6.74
CA LEU A 74 6.13 -4.05 5.63
C LEU A 74 7.26 -3.20 5.05
N LEU A 75 8.01 -2.50 5.92
CA LEU A 75 9.14 -1.67 5.51
C LEU A 75 10.27 -2.50 4.89
N ARG A 76 10.48 -3.72 5.38
CA ARG A 76 11.46 -4.63 4.79
C ARG A 76 11.07 -5.05 3.38
N ALA A 77 9.78 -5.35 3.16
CA ALA A 77 9.28 -5.66 1.83
C ALA A 77 9.48 -4.48 0.88
N ASP A 78 9.25 -3.25 1.37
CA ASP A 78 9.48 -2.04 0.59
C ASP A 78 10.96 -1.86 0.24
N ALA A 79 11.86 -2.11 1.20
CA ALA A 79 13.31 -2.02 0.96
C ALA A 79 13.78 -3.07 -0.05
N ASP A 80 13.29 -4.29 0.06
CA ASP A 80 13.62 -5.37 -0.89
C ASP A 80 13.16 -5.01 -2.31
N ALA A 81 11.96 -4.44 -2.43
CA ALA A 81 11.43 -4.01 -3.73
C ALA A 81 12.26 -2.88 -4.33
N GLY A 82 12.80 -2.00 -3.49
CA GLY A 82 13.63 -0.88 -3.92
C GLY A 82 14.93 -1.31 -4.61
N GLU A 83 15.36 -2.55 -4.45
CA GLU A 83 16.52 -3.09 -5.16
C GLU A 83 16.22 -3.37 -6.64
N GLN A 84 14.95 -3.56 -6.99
CA GLN A 84 14.53 -3.95 -8.34
C GLN A 84 13.63 -2.92 -9.02
N ILE A 85 13.05 -2.02 -8.26
CA ILE A 85 12.12 -1.00 -8.74
C ILE A 85 12.72 0.37 -8.41
N PRO A 86 12.82 1.29 -9.38
CA PRO A 86 13.33 2.63 -9.10
C PRO A 86 12.53 3.32 -7.97
N PRO A 87 13.20 4.00 -7.03
CA PRO A 87 12.53 4.62 -5.87
C PRO A 87 11.38 5.55 -6.24
N VAL A 88 11.52 6.36 -7.29
CA VAL A 88 10.47 7.28 -7.74
C VAL A 88 9.23 6.51 -8.18
N VAL A 89 9.43 5.40 -8.91
CA VAL A 89 8.32 4.55 -9.37
C VAL A 89 7.65 3.88 -8.18
N LEU A 90 8.44 3.37 -7.24
CA LEU A 90 7.94 2.69 -6.05
C LEU A 90 7.09 3.63 -5.20
N LEU A 91 7.58 4.84 -4.92
CA LEU A 91 6.86 5.85 -4.15
C LEU A 91 5.58 6.28 -4.86
N GLY A 92 5.64 6.48 -6.20
CA GLY A 92 4.48 6.82 -7.00
C GLY A 92 3.42 5.73 -6.97
N THR A 93 3.84 4.47 -7.05
CA THR A 93 2.96 3.31 -6.99
C THR A 93 2.20 3.27 -5.66
N VAL A 94 2.91 3.45 -4.55
CA VAL A 94 2.29 3.44 -3.22
C VAL A 94 1.33 4.63 -3.06
N ALA A 95 1.68 5.80 -3.57
CA ALA A 95 0.82 6.99 -3.52
C ALA A 95 -0.47 6.80 -4.30
N ILE A 96 -0.40 6.17 -5.48
CA ILE A 96 -1.58 5.87 -6.29
C ILE A 96 -2.47 4.85 -5.55
N GLY A 97 -1.86 3.80 -4.99
CA GLY A 97 -2.59 2.81 -4.20
C GLY A 97 -3.32 3.44 -3.02
N TYR A 98 -2.67 4.35 -2.33
CA TYR A 98 -3.25 5.09 -1.21
C TYR A 98 -4.51 5.86 -1.64
N ARG A 99 -4.44 6.55 -2.78
CA ARG A 99 -5.59 7.30 -3.30
C ARG A 99 -6.75 6.41 -3.72
N LEU A 100 -6.45 5.27 -4.33
CA LEU A 100 -7.49 4.33 -4.73
C LEU A 100 -8.17 3.70 -3.53
N ILE A 101 -7.41 3.38 -2.48
CA ILE A 101 -7.98 2.88 -1.22
C ILE A 101 -8.86 3.95 -0.59
N GLU A 102 -8.46 5.22 -0.59
CA GLU A 102 -9.29 6.31 -0.09
C GLU A 102 -10.64 6.34 -0.80
N SER A 103 -10.65 6.23 -2.13
CA SER A 103 -11.89 6.19 -2.91
C SER A 103 -12.76 5.00 -2.53
N GLU A 104 -12.17 3.82 -2.32
CA GLU A 104 -12.91 2.64 -1.90
C GLU A 104 -13.51 2.81 -0.52
N ILE A 105 -12.79 3.44 0.40
CA ILE A 105 -13.30 3.71 1.74
C ILE A 105 -14.50 4.65 1.67
N ARG A 106 -14.41 5.71 0.88
CA ARG A 106 -15.54 6.64 0.71
C ARG A 106 -16.77 5.96 0.12
N ALA A 107 -16.54 5.06 -0.83
CA ALA A 107 -17.64 4.36 -1.51
C ALA A 107 -18.30 3.29 -0.66
N HIS A 108 -17.54 2.61 0.20
CA HIS A 108 -17.99 1.36 0.82
C HIS A 108 -17.95 1.33 2.35
N ALA A 109 -17.51 2.38 3.02
CA ALA A 109 -17.38 2.36 4.49
C ALA A 109 -18.72 2.01 5.18
N ALA A 110 -19.83 2.56 4.67
CA ALA A 110 -21.14 2.32 5.24
C ALA A 110 -21.53 0.83 5.20
N ASP A 111 -21.09 0.10 4.18
CA ASP A 111 -21.32 -1.33 4.04
C ASP A 111 -20.67 -2.13 5.16
N TYR A 112 -19.63 -1.57 5.76
CA TYR A 112 -18.90 -2.17 6.89
C TYR A 112 -19.39 -1.64 8.25
N GLY A 113 -20.40 -0.76 8.24
CA GLY A 113 -21.00 -0.25 9.47
C GLY A 113 -20.28 0.94 10.09
N PHE A 114 -19.43 1.65 9.34
CA PHE A 114 -18.67 2.79 9.84
C PHE A 114 -18.75 3.98 8.89
N SER A 115 -18.47 5.18 9.41
CA SER A 115 -18.27 6.35 8.58
C SER A 115 -16.94 6.23 7.84
N HIS A 116 -16.83 6.95 6.72
CA HIS A 116 -15.55 6.93 6.00
C HIS A 116 -14.42 7.56 6.82
N GLU A 117 -14.73 8.56 7.68
CA GLU A 117 -13.74 9.16 8.56
C GLU A 117 -13.18 8.14 9.57
N ALA A 118 -14.06 7.29 10.12
CA ALA A 118 -13.64 6.28 11.09
C ALA A 118 -12.67 5.27 10.46
N LEU A 119 -12.97 4.79 9.26
CA LEU A 119 -12.08 3.86 8.56
C LEU A 119 -10.82 4.57 8.05
N TRP A 120 -10.97 5.81 7.57
CA TRP A 120 -9.84 6.57 7.06
C TRP A 120 -8.81 6.85 8.14
N SER A 121 -9.23 7.09 9.39
CA SER A 121 -8.30 7.33 10.50
C SER A 121 -7.42 6.10 10.77
N GLU A 122 -7.90 4.90 10.50
CA GLU A 122 -7.08 3.68 10.62
C GLU A 122 -5.96 3.65 9.57
N MET A 123 -6.09 4.41 8.50
CA MET A 123 -5.08 4.51 7.44
C MET A 123 -3.87 5.37 7.81
N ASP A 124 -3.85 5.98 9.00
CA ASP A 124 -2.66 6.67 9.49
C ASP A 124 -1.43 5.76 9.51
N LEU A 125 -1.67 4.47 9.71
CA LEU A 125 -0.60 3.47 9.61
C LEU A 125 0.07 3.51 8.23
N LEU A 126 -0.73 3.59 7.16
CA LEU A 126 -0.19 3.67 5.81
C LEU A 126 0.59 4.97 5.60
N ARG A 127 0.08 6.09 6.11
CA ARG A 127 0.80 7.37 6.03
C ARG A 127 2.17 7.27 6.66
N ARG A 128 2.26 6.65 7.82
CA ARG A 128 3.54 6.47 8.52
C ARG A 128 4.50 5.62 7.72
N THR A 129 4.01 4.52 7.13
CA THR A 129 4.86 3.65 6.33
C THR A 129 5.33 4.34 5.04
N VAL A 130 4.47 5.13 4.39
CA VAL A 130 4.85 5.90 3.21
C VAL A 130 5.90 6.96 3.57
N GLY A 131 5.70 7.67 4.68
CA GLY A 131 6.65 8.67 5.16
C GLY A 131 8.00 8.06 5.48
N GLU A 132 8.01 6.90 6.15
CA GLU A 132 9.24 6.19 6.47
C GLU A 132 9.96 5.69 5.22
N MET A 133 9.21 5.15 4.28
CA MET A 133 9.73 4.70 2.99
C MET A 133 10.40 5.87 2.26
N ARG A 134 9.72 7.02 2.22
CA ARG A 134 10.25 8.23 1.56
C ARG A 134 11.57 8.67 2.19
N ARG A 135 11.64 8.66 3.53
CA ARG A 135 12.87 9.01 4.25
C ARG A 135 14.01 8.05 3.93
N ARG A 136 13.74 6.76 3.96
CA ARG A 136 14.76 5.73 3.70
C ARG A 136 15.29 5.80 2.27
N LEU A 137 14.41 6.00 1.30
CA LEU A 137 14.81 6.12 -0.10
C LEU A 137 15.55 7.44 -0.34
N GLY A 138 15.11 8.52 0.28
CA GLY A 138 15.79 9.81 0.20
C GLY A 138 17.18 9.77 0.81
N ASP A 139 17.32 9.15 1.99
CA ASP A 139 18.60 8.98 2.67
C ASP A 139 19.55 8.11 1.82
N GLY A 140 19.03 7.07 1.18
CA GLY A 140 19.79 6.23 0.29
C GLY A 140 20.33 7.00 -0.91
N GLU A 141 19.53 7.90 -1.47
CA GLU A 141 19.94 8.76 -2.57
C GLU A 141 21.02 9.78 -2.14
N SER A 142 20.90 10.31 -0.93
CA SER A 142 21.84 11.30 -0.43
C SER A 142 23.21 10.71 -0.10
N VAL A 143 23.28 9.41 0.13
CA VAL A 143 24.54 8.70 0.42
C VAL A 143 25.25 8.29 -0.87
N ALA A 144 24.50 8.18 -1.94
CA ALA A 144 25.07 7.87 -3.24
C ALA A 144 25.78 9.08 -3.84
#